data_41cde9bc3061601310d5ac762c1d676c
#
_entry.id   41cde9bc3061601310d5ac762c1d676c
#
_cell.length_a   1.000
_cell.length_b   1.000
_cell.length_c   1.000
_cell.angle_alpha   90.00
_cell.angle_beta   90.00
_cell.angle_gamma   90.00
#
_symmetry.space_group_name_H-M   'P 1'
#
loop_
_entity.id
_entity.type
_entity.pdbx_description
1 polymer ?
#
loop_
_entity_poly.entity_id
_entity_poly.type
_entity_poly.pdbx_seq_one_letter_code
_entity_poly.pdbx_strand_id
1 'polypeptide(L)'
;DAGDAVVDYIEHVLFASALPPEEVAAVMLEPIQGEGGYIVPPPHFLPRLRKLCDEHGILLIADEVQSGVGRTGKWWAIQHWDVEPDILCSAKGIASGVPLGLMVARQSVIKKWPAGAHGNTYGGNPLACVAALKTLELVENGMMENAAKMGEYILDALAEMQARHPSMGDVRGKGLMIGVEF
;
A
#
# COMPACT_ATOMS: atom_id res chain seq x y z
N ASP A 1 3.64 -2.63 20.72
CA ASP A 1 2.34 -2.89 20.07
C ASP A 1 2.42 -4.06 19.09
N ALA A 2 1.34 -4.39 18.38
CA ALA A 2 1.33 -5.52 17.45
C ALA A 2 2.32 -5.36 16.30
N GLY A 3 2.51 -4.14 15.79
CA GLY A 3 3.47 -3.85 14.72
C GLY A 3 4.91 -4.07 15.17
N ASP A 4 5.25 -3.64 16.37
CA ASP A 4 6.57 -3.89 16.95
C ASP A 4 6.82 -5.38 17.12
N ALA A 5 5.86 -6.11 17.66
CA ALA A 5 5.98 -7.55 17.87
C ALA A 5 6.21 -8.33 16.56
N VAL A 6 5.62 -7.91 15.45
CA VAL A 6 5.85 -8.53 14.13
C VAL A 6 7.26 -8.28 13.65
N VAL A 7 7.78 -7.06 13.75
CA VAL A 7 9.16 -6.75 13.34
C VAL A 7 10.17 -7.44 14.24
N ASP A 8 9.94 -7.46 15.56
CA ASP A 8 10.77 -8.21 16.52
C ASP A 8 10.79 -9.72 16.20
N TYR A 9 9.66 -10.29 15.81
CA TYR A 9 9.58 -11.68 15.41
C TYR A 9 10.39 -11.96 14.14
N ILE A 10 10.31 -11.09 13.14
CA ILE A 10 11.10 -11.23 11.90
C ILE A 10 12.59 -11.19 12.25
N GLU A 11 13.02 -10.18 13.00
CA GLU A 11 14.43 -9.92 13.31
C GLU A 11 15.01 -11.00 14.25
N HIS A 12 14.35 -11.29 15.35
CA HIS A 12 14.93 -12.10 16.41
C HIS A 12 14.55 -13.58 16.35
N VAL A 13 13.52 -13.95 15.60
CA VAL A 13 13.09 -15.34 15.45
C VAL A 13 13.34 -15.84 14.03
N LEU A 14 12.76 -15.23 13.02
CA LEU A 14 12.89 -15.74 11.65
C LEU A 14 14.32 -15.63 11.15
N PHE A 15 14.94 -14.45 11.25
CA PHE A 15 16.31 -14.22 10.77
C PHE A 15 17.34 -14.98 11.60
N ALA A 16 17.09 -15.18 12.88
CA ALA A 16 18.02 -15.89 13.76
C ALA A 16 17.96 -17.42 13.64
N SER A 17 16.88 -18.01 13.10
CA SER A 17 16.71 -19.46 13.17
C SER A 17 16.24 -20.15 11.88
N ALA A 18 15.36 -19.52 11.11
CA ALA A 18 14.67 -20.20 10.00
C ALA A 18 14.98 -19.63 8.62
N LEU A 19 15.30 -18.34 8.53
CA LEU A 19 15.48 -17.65 7.27
C LEU A 19 16.60 -16.59 7.40
N PRO A 20 17.84 -16.94 7.12
CA PRO A 20 18.97 -15.99 7.16
C PRO A 20 18.66 -14.76 6.30
N PRO A 21 18.88 -13.52 6.79
CA PRO A 21 18.50 -12.31 6.07
C PRO A 21 19.19 -12.18 4.70
N GLU A 22 20.38 -12.74 4.53
CA GLU A 22 21.11 -12.79 3.26
C GLU A 22 20.43 -13.65 2.18
N GLU A 23 19.47 -14.51 2.56
CA GLU A 23 18.67 -15.31 1.64
C GLU A 23 17.34 -14.62 1.29
N VAL A 24 17.03 -13.46 1.91
CA VAL A 24 15.81 -12.71 1.68
C VAL A 24 16.02 -11.63 0.63
N ALA A 25 15.40 -11.77 -0.53
CA ALA A 25 15.50 -10.79 -1.60
C ALA A 25 14.64 -9.54 -1.33
N ALA A 26 13.43 -9.74 -0.82
CA ALA A 26 12.46 -8.66 -0.59
C ALA A 26 11.43 -9.03 0.47
N VAL A 27 10.86 -7.99 1.10
CA VAL A 27 9.61 -8.04 1.85
C VAL A 27 8.54 -7.35 1.02
N MET A 28 7.43 -8.02 0.79
CA MET A 28 6.27 -7.46 0.09
C MET A 28 5.06 -7.41 1.02
N LEU A 29 4.39 -6.25 1.05
CA LEU A 29 3.18 -6.07 1.86
C LEU A 29 2.27 -4.99 1.27
N GLU A 30 0.99 -5.06 1.63
CA GLU A 30 0.04 -3.97 1.47
C GLU A 30 0.25 -2.95 2.60
N PRO A 31 0.49 -1.64 2.32
CA PRO A 31 0.62 -0.62 3.36
C PRO A 31 -0.61 -0.49 4.26
N ILE A 32 -1.78 -0.71 3.70
CA ILE A 32 -3.04 -0.97 4.39
C ILE A 32 -3.61 -2.25 3.79
N GLN A 33 -3.89 -3.25 4.61
CA GLN A 33 -4.43 -4.51 4.11
C GLN A 33 -5.80 -4.27 3.46
N GLY A 34 -6.02 -4.83 2.28
CA GLY A 34 -7.29 -4.76 1.57
C GLY A 34 -8.26 -5.86 2.03
N GLU A 35 -8.29 -6.97 1.30
CA GLU A 35 -9.20 -8.10 1.56
C GLU A 35 -8.95 -8.78 2.93
N GLY A 36 -7.78 -8.57 3.54
CA GLY A 36 -7.47 -8.99 4.90
C GLY A 36 -8.23 -8.24 6.00
N GLY A 37 -9.04 -7.21 5.66
CA GLY A 37 -9.94 -6.53 6.59
C GLY A 37 -9.74 -5.02 6.72
N TYR A 38 -9.13 -4.37 5.75
CA TYR A 38 -8.83 -2.91 5.76
C TYR A 38 -8.07 -2.47 7.00
N ILE A 39 -7.04 -3.26 7.33
CA ILE A 39 -6.25 -3.06 8.54
C ILE A 39 -5.18 -2.01 8.30
N VAL A 40 -5.26 -0.93 9.06
CA VAL A 40 -4.25 0.14 9.09
C VAL A 40 -3.19 -0.24 10.13
N PRO A 41 -1.93 -0.43 9.73
CA PRO A 41 -0.89 -0.80 10.68
C PRO A 41 -0.55 0.34 11.63
N PRO A 42 0.01 0.03 12.83
CA PRO A 42 0.49 1.02 13.77
C PRO A 42 1.52 1.99 13.15
N PRO A 43 1.63 3.23 13.67
CA PRO A 43 2.51 4.26 13.08
C PRO A 43 3.99 3.85 12.98
N HIS A 44 4.48 2.97 13.85
CA HIS A 44 5.89 2.58 13.90
C HIS A 44 6.22 1.40 12.99
N PHE A 45 5.22 0.62 12.55
CA PHE A 45 5.44 -0.64 11.85
C PHE A 45 6.22 -0.46 10.54
N LEU A 46 5.71 0.36 9.62
CA LEU A 46 6.36 0.54 8.31
C LEU A 46 7.74 1.22 8.41
N PRO A 47 7.95 2.26 9.24
CA PRO A 47 9.27 2.84 9.47
C PRO A 47 10.28 1.82 10.04
N ARG A 48 9.88 1.00 11.01
CA ARG A 48 10.74 -0.07 11.55
C ARG A 48 11.06 -1.14 10.52
N LEU A 49 10.05 -1.57 9.76
CA LEU A 49 10.25 -2.56 8.71
C LEU A 49 11.18 -2.04 7.61
N ARG A 50 11.04 -0.75 7.22
CA ARG A 50 11.96 -0.12 6.26
C ARG A 50 13.40 -0.12 6.78
N LYS A 51 13.57 0.25 8.04
CA LYS A 51 14.89 0.24 8.70
C LYS A 51 15.50 -1.16 8.69
N LEU A 52 14.73 -2.18 9.08
CA LEU A 52 15.18 -3.58 9.06
C LEU A 52 15.60 -4.02 7.64
N CYS A 53 14.81 -3.67 6.63
CA CYS A 53 15.14 -3.97 5.24
C CYS A 53 16.44 -3.27 4.80
N ASP A 54 16.65 -2.02 5.19
CA ASP A 54 17.86 -1.25 4.87
C ASP A 54 19.11 -1.85 5.52
N GLU A 55 19.01 -2.28 6.78
CA GLU A 55 20.12 -2.89 7.53
C GLU A 55 20.61 -4.19 6.92
N HIS A 56 19.72 -4.96 6.29
CA HIS A 56 20.04 -6.23 5.68
C HIS A 56 20.14 -6.21 4.14
N GLY A 57 19.95 -5.05 3.52
CA GLY A 57 19.96 -4.93 2.05
C GLY A 57 18.79 -5.61 1.35
N ILE A 58 17.67 -5.80 2.06
CA ILE A 58 16.43 -6.41 1.60
C ILE A 58 15.57 -5.33 0.92
N LEU A 59 14.96 -5.63 -0.23
CA LEU A 59 14.06 -4.70 -0.90
C LEU A 59 12.69 -4.64 -0.19
N LEU A 60 12.13 -3.44 -0.07
CA LEU A 60 10.76 -3.24 0.37
C LEU A 60 9.84 -3.01 -0.83
N ILE A 61 8.83 -3.86 -0.98
CA ILE A 61 7.83 -3.79 -2.05
C ILE A 61 6.49 -3.39 -1.44
N ALA A 62 5.95 -2.25 -1.87
CA ALA A 62 4.61 -1.81 -1.48
C ALA A 62 3.59 -2.27 -2.52
N ASP A 63 2.65 -3.11 -2.10
CA ASP A 63 1.47 -3.45 -2.88
C ASP A 63 0.38 -2.39 -2.67
N GLU A 64 0.35 -1.43 -3.57
CA GLU A 64 -0.62 -0.33 -3.59
C GLU A 64 -1.76 -0.59 -4.61
N VAL A 65 -1.99 -1.85 -4.96
CA VAL A 65 -3.02 -2.23 -5.93
C VAL A 65 -4.41 -1.80 -5.46
N GLN A 66 -4.68 -1.84 -4.16
CA GLN A 66 -5.97 -1.43 -3.59
C GLN A 66 -5.90 -0.08 -2.86
N SER A 67 -4.83 0.19 -2.14
CA SER A 67 -4.66 1.36 -1.28
C SER A 67 -4.20 2.62 -2.02
N GLY A 68 -3.60 2.46 -3.20
CA GLY A 68 -3.03 3.56 -3.96
C GLY A 68 -4.02 4.41 -4.75
N VAL A 69 -3.46 5.25 -5.61
CA VAL A 69 -4.18 6.12 -6.56
C VAL A 69 -5.20 7.04 -5.87
N GLY A 70 -4.77 7.68 -4.78
CA GLY A 70 -5.58 8.67 -4.07
C GLY A 70 -6.63 8.11 -3.12
N ARG A 71 -6.82 6.77 -3.05
CA ARG A 71 -7.86 6.11 -2.23
C ARG A 71 -7.85 6.53 -0.77
N THR A 72 -6.66 6.71 -0.20
CA THR A 72 -6.46 7.04 1.22
C THR A 72 -6.24 8.53 1.50
N GLY A 73 -6.42 9.39 0.48
CA GLY A 73 -6.15 10.82 0.58
C GLY A 73 -4.69 11.22 0.32
N LYS A 74 -3.85 10.25 -0.04
CA LYS A 74 -2.50 10.45 -0.59
C LYS A 74 -2.34 9.64 -1.87
N TRP A 75 -1.39 9.98 -2.73
CA TRP A 75 -1.12 9.22 -3.95
C TRP A 75 -0.95 7.73 -3.66
N TRP A 76 -0.14 7.43 -2.65
CA TRP A 76 0.17 6.08 -2.18
C TRP A 76 -0.04 6.00 -0.68
N ALA A 77 -0.66 4.94 -0.20
CA ALA A 77 -0.95 4.78 1.22
C ALA A 77 0.32 4.77 2.08
N ILE A 78 1.41 4.19 1.58
CA ILE A 78 2.70 4.15 2.29
C ILE A 78 3.22 5.55 2.69
N GLN A 79 2.81 6.60 1.97
CA GLN A 79 3.18 7.99 2.28
C GLN A 79 2.61 8.49 3.62
N HIS A 80 1.62 7.79 4.20
CA HIS A 80 1.12 8.14 5.54
C HIS A 80 2.15 7.87 6.64
N TRP A 81 3.14 7.05 6.37
CA TRP A 81 4.23 6.69 7.29
C TRP A 81 5.57 7.32 6.90
N ASP A 82 5.59 8.18 5.90
CA ASP A 82 6.82 8.80 5.37
C ASP A 82 7.90 7.77 4.98
N VAL A 83 7.45 6.64 4.45
CA VAL A 83 8.32 5.54 3.99
C VAL A 83 8.34 5.50 2.47
N GLU A 84 9.53 5.37 1.90
CA GLU A 84 9.74 5.16 0.48
C GLU A 84 10.09 3.69 0.18
N PRO A 85 9.27 2.97 -0.60
CA PRO A 85 9.58 1.60 -0.98
C PRO A 85 10.63 1.55 -2.10
N ASP A 86 11.28 0.40 -2.29
CA ASP A 86 12.16 0.17 -3.43
C ASP A 86 11.37 -0.14 -4.70
N ILE A 87 10.23 -0.83 -4.53
CA ILE A 87 9.30 -1.18 -5.60
C ILE A 87 7.87 -0.89 -5.13
N LEU A 88 7.07 -0.34 -6.02
CA LEU A 88 5.65 -0.08 -5.81
C LEU A 88 4.84 -0.74 -6.92
N CYS A 89 3.82 -1.50 -6.55
CA CYS A 89 2.88 -2.12 -7.46
C CYS A 89 1.53 -1.39 -7.42
N SER A 90 0.94 -1.11 -8.56
CA SER A 90 -0.38 -0.49 -8.66
C SER A 90 -1.20 -1.10 -9.80
N ALA A 91 -2.52 -1.15 -9.59
CA ALA A 91 -3.49 -1.61 -10.59
C ALA A 91 -4.89 -1.05 -10.25
N LYS A 92 -5.94 -1.81 -10.50
CA LYS A 92 -7.36 -1.45 -10.16
C LYS A 92 -7.71 -0.01 -10.54
N GLY A 93 -7.63 0.91 -9.56
CA GLY A 93 -7.98 2.32 -9.73
C GLY A 93 -7.14 3.09 -10.76
N ILE A 94 -5.95 2.61 -11.12
CA ILE A 94 -5.01 3.36 -11.97
C ILE A 94 -5.57 3.71 -13.35
N ALA A 95 -6.43 2.87 -13.92
CA ALA A 95 -7.05 3.08 -15.23
C ALA A 95 -8.59 3.03 -15.18
N SER A 96 -9.19 3.20 -13.98
CA SER A 96 -10.63 3.36 -13.74
C SER A 96 -11.52 2.34 -14.44
N GLY A 97 -11.13 1.05 -14.40
CA GLY A 97 -11.89 -0.08 -14.97
C GLY A 97 -11.28 -0.69 -16.22
N VAL A 98 -10.35 -0.03 -16.88
CA VAL A 98 -9.57 -0.67 -17.96
C VAL A 98 -8.44 -1.49 -17.34
N PRO A 99 -8.24 -2.76 -17.72
CA PRO A 99 -7.19 -3.59 -17.16
C PRO A 99 -5.80 -3.01 -17.40
N LEU A 100 -5.13 -2.60 -16.32
CA LEU A 100 -3.77 -2.12 -16.34
C LEU A 100 -3.12 -2.41 -14.98
N GLY A 101 -1.90 -2.93 -15.01
CA GLY A 101 -0.99 -2.99 -13.86
C GLY A 101 0.26 -2.21 -14.18
N LEU A 102 0.83 -1.59 -13.18
CA LEU A 102 2.13 -0.95 -13.27
C LEU A 102 3.01 -1.33 -12.08
N MET A 103 4.30 -1.33 -12.32
CA MET A 103 5.33 -1.44 -11.32
C MET A 103 6.28 -0.26 -11.48
N VAL A 104 6.54 0.43 -10.39
CA VAL A 104 7.52 1.51 -10.31
C VAL A 104 8.63 1.04 -9.38
N ALA A 105 9.89 1.21 -9.79
CA ALA A 105 11.01 0.83 -8.97
C ALA A 105 12.09 1.91 -8.98
N ARG A 106 12.91 1.94 -7.92
CA ARG A 106 14.10 2.79 -7.88
C ARG A 106 15.01 2.49 -9.07
N GLN A 107 15.66 3.51 -9.61
CA GLN A 107 16.54 3.33 -10.76
C GLN A 107 17.70 2.34 -10.51
N SER A 108 18.17 2.25 -9.27
CA SER A 108 19.19 1.28 -8.85
C SER A 108 18.73 -0.18 -8.98
N VAL A 109 17.42 -0.43 -8.86
CA VAL A 109 16.81 -1.76 -9.06
C VAL A 109 16.58 -2.02 -10.55
N ILE A 110 15.88 -1.09 -11.22
CA ILE A 110 15.45 -1.30 -12.61
C ILE A 110 16.63 -1.38 -13.61
N LYS A 111 17.72 -0.68 -13.38
CA LYS A 111 18.92 -0.72 -14.23
C LYS A 111 19.59 -2.10 -14.29
N LYS A 112 19.30 -2.97 -13.33
CA LYS A 112 19.85 -4.34 -13.31
C LYS A 112 19.05 -5.31 -14.18
N TRP A 113 17.88 -4.89 -14.68
CA TRP A 113 17.04 -5.73 -15.52
C TRP A 113 17.60 -5.79 -16.95
N PRO A 114 17.86 -6.99 -17.46
CA PRO A 114 18.27 -7.14 -18.86
C PRO A 114 17.10 -6.82 -19.80
N ALA A 115 17.42 -6.41 -21.02
CA ALA A 115 16.41 -6.20 -22.06
C ALA A 115 15.60 -7.48 -22.27
N GLY A 116 14.27 -7.37 -22.30
CA GLY A 116 13.37 -8.50 -22.47
C GLY A 116 13.04 -9.30 -21.20
N ALA A 117 13.54 -8.90 -20.03
CA ALA A 117 13.23 -9.58 -18.77
C ALA A 117 11.74 -9.52 -18.39
N HIS A 118 11.02 -8.52 -18.89
CA HIS A 118 9.57 -8.39 -18.71
C HIS A 118 8.88 -8.09 -20.02
N GLY A 119 7.74 -8.73 -20.23
CA GLY A 119 6.86 -8.48 -21.35
C GLY A 119 5.57 -9.27 -21.21
N ASN A 120 4.49 -8.72 -21.74
CA ASN A 120 3.21 -9.43 -21.88
C ASN A 120 2.43 -8.87 -23.06
N THR A 121 1.45 -9.62 -23.55
CA THR A 121 0.71 -9.30 -24.77
C THR A 121 -0.09 -8.00 -24.67
N TYR A 122 -0.62 -7.67 -23.50
CA TYR A 122 -1.50 -6.52 -23.30
C TYR A 122 -0.85 -5.38 -22.52
N GLY A 123 0.38 -5.56 -22.03
CA GLY A 123 1.08 -4.55 -21.26
C GLY A 123 1.35 -3.28 -22.06
N GLY A 124 1.07 -2.13 -21.46
CA GLY A 124 1.29 -0.84 -22.08
C GLY A 124 0.36 -0.55 -23.28
N ASN A 125 -0.81 -1.20 -23.37
CA ASN A 125 -1.73 -0.92 -24.47
C ASN A 125 -2.21 0.54 -24.42
N PRO A 126 -2.34 1.21 -25.58
CA PRO A 126 -2.63 2.64 -25.65
C PRO A 126 -3.94 3.05 -24.96
N LEU A 127 -4.97 2.21 -25.06
CA LEU A 127 -6.27 2.51 -24.46
C LEU A 127 -6.16 2.61 -22.92
N ALA A 128 -5.54 1.62 -22.29
CA ALA A 128 -5.33 1.62 -20.86
C ALA A 128 -4.41 2.75 -20.39
N CYS A 129 -3.37 3.07 -21.17
CA CYS A 129 -2.46 4.18 -20.86
C CYS A 129 -3.19 5.53 -20.92
N VAL A 130 -4.04 5.78 -21.91
CA VAL A 130 -4.84 7.01 -22.00
C VAL A 130 -5.84 7.10 -20.85
N ALA A 131 -6.51 6.00 -20.49
CA ALA A 131 -7.41 5.94 -19.35
C ALA A 131 -6.66 6.24 -18.03
N ALA A 132 -5.46 5.67 -17.86
CA ALA A 132 -4.63 5.92 -16.68
C ALA A 132 -4.19 7.39 -16.59
N LEU A 133 -3.72 8.00 -17.67
CA LEU A 133 -3.35 9.41 -17.68
C LEU A 133 -4.53 10.31 -17.29
N LYS A 134 -5.74 10.02 -17.78
CA LYS A 134 -6.93 10.77 -17.40
C LYS A 134 -7.33 10.54 -15.94
N THR A 135 -7.19 9.32 -15.45
CA THR A 135 -7.42 9.00 -14.04
C THR A 135 -6.47 9.78 -13.14
N LEU A 136 -5.17 9.79 -13.44
CA LEU A 136 -4.17 10.52 -12.67
C LEU A 136 -4.47 12.01 -12.64
N GLU A 137 -4.83 12.60 -13.78
CA GLU A 137 -5.26 14.01 -13.87
C GLU A 137 -6.45 14.32 -12.94
N LEU A 138 -7.48 13.46 -12.93
CA LEU A 138 -8.66 13.66 -12.08
C LEU A 138 -8.33 13.50 -10.59
N VAL A 139 -7.48 12.54 -10.25
CA VAL A 139 -7.03 12.32 -8.87
C VAL A 139 -6.25 13.53 -8.35
N GLU A 140 -5.34 14.06 -9.16
CA GLU A 140 -4.55 15.25 -8.82
C GLU A 140 -5.43 16.49 -8.68
N ASN A 141 -6.44 16.64 -9.53
CA ASN A 141 -7.31 17.80 -9.59
C ASN A 141 -8.51 17.75 -8.61
N GLY A 142 -8.34 17.12 -7.45
CA GLY A 142 -9.24 17.23 -6.31
C GLY A 142 -9.87 15.92 -5.81
N MET A 143 -9.83 14.81 -6.57
CA MET A 143 -10.40 13.55 -6.07
C MET A 143 -9.63 13.02 -4.85
N MET A 144 -8.32 13.19 -4.83
CA MET A 144 -7.48 12.78 -3.70
C MET A 144 -7.79 13.61 -2.43
N GLU A 145 -7.91 14.92 -2.57
CA GLU A 145 -8.31 15.80 -1.47
C GLU A 145 -9.73 15.46 -0.97
N ASN A 146 -10.65 15.24 -1.91
CA ASN A 146 -12.01 14.83 -1.57
C ASN A 146 -12.05 13.47 -0.86
N ALA A 147 -11.19 12.52 -1.25
CA ALA A 147 -11.08 11.23 -0.56
C ALA A 147 -10.61 11.39 0.90
N ALA A 148 -9.66 12.29 1.17
CA ALA A 148 -9.25 12.62 2.53
C ALA A 148 -10.43 13.19 3.34
N LYS A 149 -11.06 14.26 2.82
CA LYS A 149 -12.16 14.97 3.49
C LYS A 149 -13.38 14.09 3.73
N MET A 150 -13.79 13.31 2.73
CA MET A 150 -14.95 12.41 2.88
C MET A 150 -14.63 11.23 3.78
N GLY A 151 -13.37 10.77 3.79
CA GLY A 151 -12.90 9.74 4.69
C GLY A 151 -13.04 10.15 6.16
N GLU A 152 -12.58 11.35 6.52
CA GLU A 152 -12.76 11.90 7.87
C GLU A 152 -14.23 12.00 8.23
N TYR A 153 -15.06 12.60 7.37
CA TYR A 153 -16.51 12.72 7.60
C TYR A 153 -17.19 11.38 7.85
N ILE A 154 -16.86 10.35 7.05
CA ILE A 154 -17.46 9.02 7.19
C ILE A 154 -16.97 8.33 8.46
N LEU A 155 -15.67 8.40 8.77
CA LEU A 155 -15.10 7.79 9.97
C LEU A 155 -15.68 8.40 11.24
N ASP A 156 -15.88 9.72 11.31
CA ASP A 156 -16.52 10.41 12.44
C ASP A 156 -17.97 9.94 12.61
N ALA A 157 -18.75 9.90 11.52
CA ALA A 157 -20.14 9.43 11.55
C ALA A 157 -20.23 7.95 11.98
N LEU A 158 -19.31 7.11 11.51
CA LEU A 158 -19.26 5.69 11.89
C LEU A 158 -18.85 5.52 13.36
N ALA A 159 -17.93 6.33 13.88
CA ALA A 159 -17.56 6.32 15.29
C ALA A 159 -18.75 6.71 16.20
N GLU A 160 -19.54 7.71 15.81
CA GLU A 160 -20.78 8.05 16.50
C GLU A 160 -21.81 6.92 16.46
N MET A 161 -21.91 6.19 15.35
CA MET A 161 -22.79 5.02 15.23
C MET A 161 -22.28 3.88 16.12
N GLN A 162 -20.99 3.59 16.12
CA GLN A 162 -20.37 2.57 16.96
C GLN A 162 -20.67 2.80 18.44
N ALA A 163 -20.61 4.05 18.91
CA ALA A 163 -20.96 4.39 20.29
C ALA A 163 -22.42 4.07 20.68
N ARG A 164 -23.32 3.95 19.70
CA ARG A 164 -24.75 3.68 19.90
C ARG A 164 -25.15 2.24 19.57
N HIS A 165 -24.31 1.50 18.87
CA HIS A 165 -24.60 0.16 18.37
C HIS A 165 -23.55 -0.85 18.84
N PRO A 166 -23.81 -1.61 19.92
CA PRO A 166 -22.84 -2.59 20.48
C PRO A 166 -22.45 -3.72 19.51
N SER A 167 -23.18 -3.90 18.41
CA SER A 167 -22.83 -4.86 17.37
C SER A 167 -21.69 -4.37 16.46
N MET A 168 -21.32 -3.10 16.53
CA MET A 168 -20.16 -2.57 15.80
C MET A 168 -18.89 -2.74 16.64
N GLY A 169 -18.08 -3.73 16.31
CA GLY A 169 -16.87 -4.08 17.05
C GLY A 169 -15.73 -3.10 16.81
N ASP A 170 -15.45 -2.78 15.54
CA ASP A 170 -14.37 -1.87 15.18
C ASP A 170 -14.73 -1.01 13.96
N VAL A 171 -14.21 0.22 13.96
CA VAL A 171 -14.29 1.16 12.82
C VAL A 171 -12.89 1.69 12.57
N ARG A 172 -12.37 1.45 11.38
CA ARG A 172 -10.98 1.79 11.02
C ARG A 172 -10.85 2.23 9.57
N GLY A 173 -9.79 2.93 9.23
CA GLY A 173 -9.49 3.29 7.84
C GLY A 173 -8.62 4.52 7.69
N LYS A 174 -8.34 4.85 6.41
CA LYS A 174 -7.74 6.10 5.96
C LYS A 174 -8.36 6.53 4.64
N GLY A 175 -8.75 7.81 4.54
CA GLY A 175 -9.50 8.30 3.39
C GLY A 175 -10.74 7.45 3.13
N LEU A 176 -10.95 7.02 1.89
CA LEU A 176 -12.08 6.17 1.50
C LEU A 176 -11.76 4.66 1.52
N MET A 177 -10.73 4.26 2.26
CA MET A 177 -10.45 2.85 2.55
C MET A 177 -10.85 2.58 4.00
N ILE A 178 -12.11 2.15 4.19
CA ILE A 178 -12.78 2.08 5.49
C ILE A 178 -13.30 0.66 5.73
N GLY A 179 -13.04 0.12 6.92
CA GLY A 179 -13.57 -1.14 7.40
C GLY A 179 -14.48 -0.95 8.61
N VAL A 180 -15.56 -1.71 8.65
CA VAL A 180 -16.47 -1.81 9.80
C VAL A 180 -16.60 -3.29 10.14
N GLU A 181 -16.37 -3.64 11.39
CA GLU A 181 -16.46 -5.00 11.91
C GLU A 181 -17.69 -5.14 12.82
N PHE A 182 -18.43 -6.26 12.67
CA PHE A 182 -19.64 -6.56 13.43
C PHE A 182 -19.47 -7.83 14.26
#